data_8fae4fb0b5343c54ea88557784ce55c7
#
_entry.id   8fae4fb0b5343c54ea88557784ce55c7
#
_cell.length_a   1.000
_cell.length_b   1.000
_cell.length_c   1.000
_cell.angle_alpha   90.00
_cell.angle_beta   90.00
_cell.angle_gamma   90.00
#
_symmetry.space_group_name_H-M   'P 1'
#
loop_
_entity.id
_entity.type
_entity.pdbx_description
1 polymer ?
#
loop_
_entity_poly.entity_id
_entity_poly.type
_entity_poly.pdbx_seq_one_letter_code
_entity_poly.pdbx_strand_id
1 'polypeptide(L)'
;MRIFVDTGAWIAIADRNDQYAKIASQFYTDLIHQRRNLITSDLILVETFNLLSRTIGSKTTVKFGNVLKTNAFLIIEPITPLDWERGWKIFDKYDDKDFSFTDCTSFALMERLKINSAFTFDIHFKQYGFYVFP
;
A
#
# COMPACT_ATOMS: atom_id res chain seq x y z
N MET A 1 12.35 2.02 -11.56
CA MET A 1 11.02 2.57 -11.15
C MET A 1 10.59 1.92 -9.86
N ARG A 2 10.19 2.73 -8.90
CA ARG A 2 9.69 2.27 -7.61
C ARG A 2 8.17 2.27 -7.64
N ILE A 3 7.55 1.31 -6.94
CA ILE A 3 6.11 1.16 -6.89
C ILE A 3 5.67 1.15 -5.43
N PHE A 4 4.76 2.02 -5.09
CA PHE A 4 4.14 2.05 -3.76
C PHE A 4 3.04 0.99 -3.69
N VAL A 5 2.99 0.23 -2.60
CA VAL A 5 2.00 -0.83 -2.42
C VAL A 5 1.02 -0.44 -1.32
N ASP A 6 -0.25 -0.39 -1.68
CA ASP A 6 -1.34 0.03 -0.81
C ASP A 6 -1.93 -1.15 -0.03
N THR A 7 -2.70 -0.83 1.01
CA THR A 7 -3.38 -1.81 1.88
C THR A 7 -4.18 -2.85 1.12
N GLY A 8 -5.04 -2.40 0.19
CA GLY A 8 -5.89 -3.32 -0.58
C GLY A 8 -5.09 -4.31 -1.42
N ALA A 9 -3.93 -3.89 -1.93
CA ALA A 9 -3.04 -4.78 -2.66
C ALA A 9 -2.44 -5.85 -1.74
N TRP A 10 -1.95 -5.47 -0.56
CA TRP A 10 -1.43 -6.42 0.41
C TRP A 10 -2.49 -7.42 0.87
N ILE A 11 -3.71 -6.94 1.13
CA ILE A 11 -4.81 -7.81 1.51
C ILE A 11 -5.12 -8.82 0.41
N ALA A 12 -5.18 -8.36 -0.84
CA ALA A 12 -5.45 -9.24 -1.97
C ALA A 12 -4.35 -10.29 -2.18
N ILE A 13 -3.09 -9.94 -1.87
CA ILE A 13 -1.97 -10.89 -1.93
C ILE A 13 -2.09 -11.94 -0.81
N ALA A 14 -2.47 -11.52 0.40
CA ALA A 14 -2.47 -12.36 1.59
C ALA A 14 -3.72 -13.24 1.72
N ASP A 15 -4.89 -12.74 1.29
CA ASP A 15 -6.18 -13.40 1.47
C ASP A 15 -6.67 -13.99 0.14
N ARG A 16 -6.64 -15.32 0.05
CA ARG A 16 -7.08 -16.06 -1.14
C ARG A 16 -8.54 -15.81 -1.52
N ASN A 17 -9.36 -15.40 -0.56
CA ASN A 17 -10.78 -15.15 -0.77
C ASN A 17 -11.08 -13.71 -1.18
N ASP A 18 -10.06 -12.85 -1.26
CA ASP A 18 -10.23 -11.48 -1.75
C ASP A 18 -10.61 -11.50 -3.23
N GLN A 19 -11.51 -10.59 -3.63
CA GLN A 19 -11.99 -10.52 -5.01
C GLN A 19 -10.87 -10.28 -6.04
N TYR A 20 -9.76 -9.68 -5.62
CA TYR A 20 -8.61 -9.39 -6.47
C TYR A 20 -7.44 -10.33 -6.23
N ALA A 21 -7.61 -11.40 -5.45
CA ALA A 21 -6.52 -12.27 -5.02
C ALA A 21 -5.68 -12.80 -6.19
N LYS A 22 -6.34 -13.29 -7.23
CA LYS A 22 -5.66 -13.89 -8.38
C LYS A 22 -4.81 -12.88 -9.13
N ILE A 23 -5.39 -11.73 -9.46
CA ILE A 23 -4.69 -10.71 -10.24
C ILE A 23 -3.58 -10.05 -9.42
N ALA A 24 -3.81 -9.84 -8.12
CA ALA A 24 -2.82 -9.26 -7.22
C ALA A 24 -1.61 -10.20 -7.03
N SER A 25 -1.88 -11.49 -6.82
CA SER A 25 -0.81 -12.48 -6.63
C SER A 25 0.06 -12.62 -7.88
N GLN A 26 -0.56 -12.63 -9.04
CA GLN A 26 0.17 -12.71 -10.31
C GLN A 26 1.04 -11.48 -10.50
N PHE A 27 0.48 -10.30 -10.30
CA PHE A 27 1.20 -9.04 -10.46
C PHE A 27 2.36 -8.95 -9.46
N TYR A 28 2.14 -9.32 -8.20
CA TYR A 28 3.19 -9.32 -7.18
C TYR A 28 4.32 -10.28 -7.54
N THR A 29 3.99 -11.49 -8.00
CA THR A 29 4.97 -12.47 -8.46
C THR A 29 5.82 -11.91 -9.60
N ASP A 30 5.19 -11.26 -10.56
CA ASP A 30 5.89 -10.64 -11.68
C ASP A 30 6.86 -9.54 -11.20
N LEU A 31 6.42 -8.71 -10.25
CA LEU A 31 7.28 -7.66 -9.67
C LEU A 31 8.50 -8.25 -8.95
N ILE A 32 8.31 -9.35 -8.22
CA ILE A 32 9.41 -10.04 -7.54
C ILE A 32 10.40 -10.60 -8.56
N HIS A 33 9.92 -11.28 -9.59
CA HIS A 33 10.78 -11.83 -10.64
C HIS A 33 11.56 -10.75 -11.38
N GLN A 34 10.96 -9.58 -11.57
CA GLN A 34 11.61 -8.43 -12.20
C GLN A 34 12.52 -7.66 -11.24
N ARG A 35 12.60 -8.08 -9.98
CA ARG A 35 13.38 -7.41 -8.92
C ARG A 35 13.02 -5.93 -8.79
N ARG A 36 11.74 -5.62 -8.87
CA ARG A 36 11.25 -4.24 -8.76
C ARG A 36 11.36 -3.75 -7.33
N ASN A 37 11.78 -2.52 -7.19
CA ASN A 37 11.80 -1.85 -5.89
C ASN A 37 10.39 -1.49 -5.46
N LEU A 38 9.99 -2.00 -4.31
CA LEU A 38 8.67 -1.79 -3.73
C LEU A 38 8.80 -0.95 -2.47
N ILE A 39 7.87 -0.03 -2.28
CA ILE A 39 7.80 0.83 -1.11
C ILE A 39 6.42 0.66 -0.50
N THR A 40 6.36 0.56 0.80
CA THR A 40 5.11 0.70 1.54
C THR A 40 5.40 1.50 2.81
N SER A 41 4.37 1.88 3.55
CA SER A 41 4.60 2.58 4.81
C SER A 41 4.27 1.70 6.01
N ASP A 42 4.82 2.08 7.17
CA ASP A 42 4.47 1.47 8.44
C ASP A 42 2.97 1.61 8.72
N LEU A 43 2.37 2.77 8.40
CA LEU A 43 0.94 3.00 8.59
C LEU A 43 0.10 2.06 7.71
N ILE A 44 0.50 1.87 6.46
CA ILE A 44 -0.15 0.90 5.56
C ILE A 44 -0.09 -0.51 6.15
N LEU A 45 1.06 -0.91 6.68
CA LEU A 45 1.20 -2.26 7.26
C LEU A 45 0.39 -2.43 8.54
N VAL A 46 0.31 -1.40 9.38
CA VAL A 46 -0.56 -1.43 10.57
C VAL A 46 -2.01 -1.66 10.15
N GLU A 47 -2.50 -0.90 9.19
CA GLU A 47 -3.86 -1.05 8.68
C GLU A 47 -4.06 -2.45 8.06
N THR A 48 -3.11 -2.90 7.25
CA THR A 48 -3.15 -4.21 6.60
C THR A 48 -3.23 -5.34 7.63
N PHE A 49 -2.33 -5.35 8.61
CA PHE A 49 -2.27 -6.42 9.60
C PHE A 49 -3.50 -6.42 10.52
N ASN A 50 -4.03 -5.25 10.85
CA ASN A 50 -5.26 -5.15 11.64
C ASN A 50 -6.46 -5.73 10.88
N LEU A 51 -6.59 -5.42 9.60
CA LEU A 51 -7.68 -5.95 8.76
C LEU A 51 -7.52 -7.45 8.52
N LEU A 52 -6.32 -7.91 8.18
CA LEU A 52 -6.05 -9.33 7.95
C LEU A 52 -6.29 -10.18 9.20
N SER A 53 -5.94 -9.69 10.39
CA SER A 53 -6.18 -10.42 11.64
C SER A 53 -7.63 -10.79 11.83
N ARG A 54 -8.55 -9.95 11.34
CA ARG A 54 -9.99 -10.17 11.46
C ARG A 54 -10.53 -11.17 10.42
N THR A 55 -9.85 -11.31 9.29
CA THR A 55 -10.33 -12.14 8.17
C THR A 55 -9.64 -13.49 8.08
N ILE A 56 -8.31 -13.53 8.23
CA ILE A 56 -7.53 -14.77 8.12
C ILE A 56 -6.89 -15.18 9.44
N GLY A 57 -7.11 -14.42 10.51
CA GLY A 57 -6.58 -14.67 11.84
C GLY A 57 -5.18 -14.14 12.06
N SER A 58 -4.82 -13.90 13.33
CA SER A 58 -3.53 -13.28 13.67
C SER A 58 -2.35 -14.20 13.33
N LYS A 59 -2.47 -15.51 13.52
CA LYS A 59 -1.39 -16.44 13.26
C LYS A 59 -0.99 -16.46 11.77
N THR A 60 -1.97 -16.52 10.87
CA THR A 60 -1.73 -16.46 9.42
C THR A 60 -1.21 -15.08 9.00
N THR A 61 -1.71 -14.02 9.61
CA THR A 61 -1.22 -12.66 9.36
C THR A 61 0.24 -12.51 9.76
N VAL A 62 0.67 -13.06 10.90
CA VAL A 62 2.07 -13.04 11.32
C VAL A 62 2.96 -13.78 10.32
N LYS A 63 2.52 -14.95 9.83
CA LYS A 63 3.25 -15.69 8.81
C LYS A 63 3.42 -14.85 7.53
N PHE A 64 2.37 -14.20 7.09
CA PHE A 64 2.42 -13.31 5.94
C PHE A 64 3.42 -12.17 6.16
N GLY A 65 3.35 -11.49 7.30
CA GLY A 65 4.27 -10.40 7.63
C GLY A 65 5.72 -10.86 7.69
N ASN A 66 5.99 -12.05 8.21
CA ASN A 66 7.35 -12.61 8.25
C ASN A 66 7.88 -12.85 6.83
N VAL A 67 7.07 -13.41 5.94
CA VAL A 67 7.46 -13.64 4.54
C VAL A 67 7.69 -12.30 3.84
N LEU A 68 6.80 -11.34 4.05
CA LEU A 68 6.89 -10.00 3.46
C LEU A 68 8.24 -9.34 3.78
N LYS A 69 8.68 -9.45 5.03
CA LYS A 69 9.93 -8.85 5.50
C LYS A 69 11.18 -9.49 4.90
N THR A 70 11.05 -10.66 4.29
CA THR A 70 12.19 -11.32 3.61
C THR A 70 12.45 -10.77 2.21
N ASN A 71 11.55 -9.97 1.67
CA ASN A 71 11.73 -9.39 0.34
C ASN A 71 12.79 -8.27 0.39
N ALA A 72 13.97 -8.55 -0.16
CA ALA A 72 15.08 -7.61 -0.15
C ALA A 72 14.82 -6.32 -0.96
N PHE A 73 13.81 -6.34 -1.84
CA PHE A 73 13.45 -5.19 -2.66
C PHE A 73 12.27 -4.38 -2.10
N LEU A 74 11.75 -4.78 -0.94
CA LEU A 74 10.70 -4.04 -0.24
C LEU A 74 11.32 -3.14 0.82
N ILE A 75 11.00 -1.86 0.75
CA ILE A 75 11.35 -0.88 1.77
C ILE A 75 10.09 -0.47 2.51
N ILE A 76 10.12 -0.57 3.83
CA ILE A 76 9.04 -0.13 4.70
C ILE A 76 9.45 1.25 5.23
N GLU A 77 8.81 2.29 4.71
CA GLU A 77 9.09 3.67 5.08
C GLU A 77 8.22 4.11 6.27
N PRO A 78 8.78 4.75 7.27
CA PRO A 78 7.97 5.36 8.32
C PRO A 78 7.24 6.59 7.77
N ILE A 79 6.00 6.78 8.18
CA ILE A 79 5.30 8.04 7.97
C ILE A 79 5.95 9.08 8.88
N THR A 80 6.57 10.09 8.28
CA THR A 80 7.27 11.14 9.02
C THR A 80 6.27 12.19 9.53
N PRO A 81 6.67 13.04 10.51
CA PRO A 81 5.85 14.19 10.92
C PRO A 81 5.50 15.10 9.75
N LEU A 82 6.39 15.24 8.76
CA LEU A 82 6.12 16.04 7.55
C LEU A 82 5.05 15.38 6.67
N ASP A 83 5.11 14.06 6.52
CA ASP A 83 4.08 13.30 5.77
C ASP A 83 2.72 13.45 6.43
N TRP A 84 2.68 13.38 7.77
CA TRP A 84 1.47 13.58 8.54
C TRP A 84 0.88 14.97 8.30
N GLU A 85 1.70 16.01 8.39
CA GLU A 85 1.27 17.40 8.21
C GLU A 85 0.76 17.64 6.79
N ARG A 86 1.51 17.19 5.79
CA ARG A 86 1.10 17.30 4.38
C ARG A 86 -0.15 16.48 4.08
N GLY A 87 -0.22 15.28 4.63
CA GLY A 87 -1.40 14.43 4.52
C GLY A 87 -2.63 15.09 5.10
N TRP A 88 -2.48 15.78 6.23
CA TRP A 88 -3.57 16.53 6.85
C TRP A 88 -4.07 17.65 5.93
N LYS A 89 -3.17 18.38 5.29
CA LYS A 89 -3.52 19.43 4.32
C LYS A 89 -4.25 18.87 3.10
N ILE A 90 -3.81 17.73 2.60
CA ILE A 90 -4.49 17.04 1.49
C ILE A 90 -5.89 16.62 1.92
N PHE A 91 -6.01 16.04 3.10
CA PHE A 91 -7.27 15.58 3.67
C PHE A 91 -8.29 16.73 3.79
N ASP A 92 -7.84 17.88 4.25
CA ASP A 92 -8.66 19.09 4.36
C ASP A 92 -9.04 19.67 2.99
N LYS A 93 -8.08 19.74 2.07
CA LYS A 93 -8.29 20.35 0.74
C LYS A 93 -9.25 19.55 -0.14
N TYR A 94 -9.20 18.22 -0.09
CA TYR A 94 -9.98 17.34 -0.96
C TYR A 94 -11.19 16.76 -0.23
N ASP A 95 -11.96 17.61 0.43
CA ASP A 95 -13.18 17.24 1.16
C ASP A 95 -14.30 16.73 0.24
N ASP A 96 -14.22 17.02 -1.04
CA ASP A 96 -15.13 16.52 -2.09
C ASP A 96 -14.78 15.11 -2.58
N LYS A 97 -13.63 14.56 -2.15
CA LYS A 97 -13.21 13.20 -2.43
C LYS A 97 -13.37 12.33 -1.18
N ASP A 98 -13.53 11.06 -1.36
CA ASP A 98 -13.64 10.12 -0.24
C ASP A 98 -12.26 9.59 0.19
N PHE A 99 -11.21 10.41 0.08
CA PHE A 99 -9.89 10.03 0.53
C PHE A 99 -9.89 9.77 2.03
N SER A 100 -9.38 8.62 2.46
CA SER A 100 -9.11 8.38 3.86
C SER A 100 -7.87 9.18 4.28
N PHE A 101 -7.67 9.36 5.59
CA PHE A 101 -6.44 9.98 6.05
C PHE A 101 -5.22 9.11 5.73
N THR A 102 -5.36 7.78 5.77
CA THR A 102 -4.31 6.86 5.33
C THR A 102 -3.95 7.09 3.87
N ASP A 103 -4.94 7.27 2.99
CA ASP A 103 -4.69 7.64 1.59
C ASP A 103 -3.85 8.92 1.51
N CYS A 104 -4.25 9.95 2.24
CA CYS A 104 -3.59 11.26 2.20
C CYS A 104 -2.15 11.20 2.72
N THR A 105 -1.87 10.42 3.75
CA THR A 105 -0.49 10.20 4.21
C THR A 105 0.33 9.43 3.20
N SER A 106 -0.28 8.48 2.51
CA SER A 106 0.38 7.75 1.42
C SER A 106 0.71 8.66 0.25
N PHE A 107 -0.22 9.54 -0.13
CA PHE A 107 0.03 10.53 -1.19
C PHE A 107 1.19 11.46 -0.82
N ALA A 108 1.22 11.93 0.42
CA ALA A 108 2.29 12.79 0.91
C ALA A 108 3.66 12.08 0.88
N LEU A 109 3.70 10.83 1.32
CA LEU A 109 4.92 10.01 1.28
C LEU A 109 5.40 9.78 -0.16
N MET A 110 4.48 9.44 -1.05
CA MET A 110 4.81 9.23 -2.47
C MET A 110 5.39 10.50 -3.11
N GLU A 111 4.78 11.64 -2.83
CA GLU A 111 5.30 12.93 -3.33
C GLU A 111 6.70 13.22 -2.78
N ARG A 112 6.92 13.01 -1.48
CA ARG A 112 8.23 13.23 -0.85
C ARG A 112 9.31 12.35 -1.46
N LEU A 113 8.99 11.09 -1.74
CA LEU A 113 9.94 10.13 -2.33
C LEU A 113 9.96 10.14 -3.85
N LYS A 114 9.15 11.00 -4.49
CA LYS A 114 9.03 11.11 -5.94
C LYS A 114 8.63 9.79 -6.60
N ILE A 115 7.69 9.08 -5.97
CA ILE A 115 7.09 7.86 -6.49
C ILE A 115 5.77 8.24 -7.14
N ASN A 116 5.58 7.87 -8.40
CA ASN A 116 4.36 8.22 -9.15
C ASN A 116 3.51 7.02 -9.54
N SER A 117 3.89 5.81 -9.11
CA SER A 117 3.18 4.57 -9.45
C SER A 117 2.78 3.82 -8.19
N ALA A 118 1.55 3.33 -8.14
CA ALA A 118 1.01 2.58 -7.03
C ALA A 118 0.42 1.25 -7.47
N PHE A 119 0.69 0.23 -6.68
CA PHE A 119 0.00 -1.06 -6.75
C PHE A 119 -1.20 -0.97 -5.81
N THR A 120 -2.37 -0.77 -6.38
CA THR A 120 -3.59 -0.50 -5.63
C THR A 120 -4.81 -0.90 -6.47
N PHE A 121 -5.91 -1.21 -5.78
CA PHE A 121 -7.22 -1.40 -6.38
C PHE A 121 -8.17 -0.26 -6.04
N ASP A 122 -7.66 0.76 -5.36
CA ASP A 122 -8.41 1.93 -4.93
C ASP A 122 -8.29 3.04 -5.98
N ILE A 123 -9.44 3.52 -6.46
CA ILE A 123 -9.51 4.60 -7.45
C ILE A 123 -8.90 5.92 -6.92
N HIS A 124 -8.81 6.08 -5.61
CA HIS A 124 -8.34 7.32 -4.99
C HIS A 124 -6.93 7.72 -5.43
N PHE A 125 -6.03 6.76 -5.59
CA PHE A 125 -4.67 7.04 -6.07
C PHE A 125 -4.67 7.63 -7.47
N LYS A 126 -5.51 7.08 -8.35
CA LYS A 126 -5.67 7.62 -9.72
C LYS A 126 -6.31 9.00 -9.69
N GLN A 127 -7.32 9.20 -8.85
CA GLN A 127 -8.00 10.49 -8.72
C GLN A 127 -7.04 11.58 -8.23
N TYR A 128 -6.08 11.23 -7.37
CA TYR A 128 -5.08 12.19 -6.89
C TYR A 128 -4.02 12.51 -7.96
N GLY A 129 -3.79 11.62 -8.92
CA GLY A 129 -2.89 11.88 -10.04
C GLY A 129 -1.76 10.87 -10.22
N PHE A 130 -1.78 9.75 -9.51
CA PHE A 130 -0.79 8.70 -9.67
C PHE A 130 -1.18 7.69 -10.76
N TYR A 131 -0.19 7.03 -11.33
CA TYR A 131 -0.41 5.85 -12.16
C TYR A 131 -0.74 4.66 -11.26
N VAL A 132 -1.74 3.86 -11.63
CA VAL A 132 -2.17 2.71 -10.83
C VAL A 132 -2.02 1.42 -11.62
N PHE A 133 -1.63 0.36 -10.90
CA PHE A 133 -1.39 -0.98 -11.43
C PHE A 133 -1.98 -2.02 -10.46
N PRO A 134 -2.31 -3.22 -10.94
CA PRO A 134 -2.34 -3.69 -12.32
C PRO A 134 -3.40 -3.07 -13.19
#